data_53e52141ffe9741c2d33c0b66e7a6495
#
_entry.id   53e52141ffe9741c2d33c0b66e7a6495
#
_cell.length_a   1.000
_cell.length_b   1.000
_cell.length_c   1.000
_cell.angle_alpha   90.00
_cell.angle_beta   90.00
_cell.angle_gamma   90.00
#
_symmetry.space_group_name_H-M   'P 1'
#
loop_
_entity.id
_entity.type
_entity.pdbx_description
1 polymer ?
#
loop_
_entity_poly.entity_id
_entity_poly.type
_entity_poly.pdbx_seq_one_letter_code
_entity_poly.pdbx_strand_id
1 'polypeptide(L)'
;MLLNRLQGDGVYLFDEPEAALSPQRQLSVLTLLHRLVYHQSQLVIATHSPILLAYPKARIYLFSERGIAEIKYTDTEHYQITKDFLNRHERMLDILLSEEEKDLKSKEREK
;
A
#
# COMPACT_ATOMS: atom_id res chain seq x y z
N MET A 1 19.60 7.27 -2.05
CA MET A 1 18.79 6.17 -2.50
C MET A 1 19.61 5.16 -3.27
N LEU A 2 19.38 3.88 -3.06
CA LEU A 2 20.24 2.82 -3.58
C LEU A 2 19.90 2.36 -5.01
N LEU A 3 18.95 3.01 -5.68
CA LEU A 3 18.46 2.56 -6.99
C LEU A 3 19.54 2.50 -8.07
N ASN A 4 20.51 3.37 -8.02
CA ASN A 4 21.62 3.36 -8.99
C ASN A 4 22.57 2.17 -8.82
N ARG A 5 22.44 1.42 -7.72
CA ARG A 5 23.22 0.21 -7.45
C ARG A 5 22.48 -1.06 -7.81
N LEU A 6 21.20 -0.95 -8.19
CA LEU A 6 20.37 -2.11 -8.49
C LEU A 6 20.69 -2.63 -9.89
N GLN A 7 21.15 -3.86 -9.96
CA GLN A 7 21.48 -4.55 -11.20
C GLN A 7 20.74 -5.88 -11.25
N GLY A 8 20.63 -6.47 -12.44
CA GLY A 8 20.02 -7.78 -12.60
C GLY A 8 20.79 -8.90 -11.86
N ASP A 9 20.18 -10.06 -11.77
CA ASP A 9 20.70 -11.27 -11.14
C ASP A 9 21.00 -11.12 -9.64
N GLY A 10 20.37 -10.13 -9.01
CA GLY A 10 20.53 -9.89 -7.57
C GLY A 10 19.31 -10.28 -6.76
N VAL A 11 19.46 -10.17 -5.44
CA VAL A 11 18.35 -10.26 -4.47
C VAL A 11 18.27 -8.92 -3.77
N TYR A 12 17.09 -8.30 -3.81
CA TYR A 12 16.89 -6.97 -3.24
C TYR A 12 15.77 -7.00 -2.23
N LEU A 13 16.01 -6.36 -1.08
CA LEU A 13 15.04 -6.22 0.00
C LEU A 13 14.69 -4.75 0.16
N PHE A 14 13.39 -4.43 0.09
CA PHE A 14 12.90 -3.08 0.30
C PHE A 14 11.88 -3.07 1.42
N ASP A 15 12.02 -2.13 2.34
CA ASP A 15 11.08 -1.92 3.43
C ASP A 15 10.41 -0.55 3.26
N GLU A 16 9.11 -0.57 2.99
CA GLU A 16 8.29 0.61 2.76
C GLU A 16 8.93 1.62 1.79
N PRO A 17 9.28 1.18 0.56
CA PRO A 17 9.93 2.07 -0.40
C PRO A 17 9.05 3.24 -0.85
N GLU A 18 7.75 3.15 -0.60
CA GLU A 18 6.81 4.24 -0.90
C GLU A 18 6.93 5.42 0.07
N ALA A 19 7.60 5.26 1.21
CA ALA A 19 7.76 6.34 2.19
C ALA A 19 8.37 7.56 1.52
N ALA A 20 7.76 8.71 1.71
CA ALA A 20 8.16 9.99 1.09
C ALA A 20 8.01 10.05 -0.43
N LEU A 21 7.34 9.09 -1.08
CA LEU A 21 7.09 9.11 -2.52
C LEU A 21 5.66 9.55 -2.82
N SER A 22 5.52 10.47 -3.77
CA SER A 22 4.22 10.83 -4.33
C SER A 22 3.62 9.65 -5.11
N PRO A 23 2.30 9.63 -5.35
CA PRO A 23 1.70 8.60 -6.21
C PRO A 23 2.37 8.50 -7.58
N GLN A 24 2.71 9.63 -8.19
CA GLN A 24 3.39 9.66 -9.49
C GLN A 24 4.74 8.95 -9.41
N ARG A 25 5.52 9.19 -8.36
CA ARG A 25 6.82 8.56 -8.17
C ARG A 25 6.69 7.07 -7.88
N GLN A 26 5.63 6.67 -7.19
CA GLN A 26 5.35 5.25 -6.96
C GLN A 26 5.08 4.53 -8.28
N LEU A 27 4.39 5.16 -9.22
CA LEU A 27 4.21 4.60 -10.56
C LEU A 27 5.55 4.41 -11.27
N SER A 28 6.46 5.36 -11.12
CA SER A 28 7.80 5.25 -11.69
C SER A 28 8.59 4.09 -11.08
N VAL A 29 8.40 3.83 -9.80
CA VAL A 29 9.03 2.70 -9.13
C VAL A 29 8.56 1.38 -9.74
N LEU A 30 7.29 1.26 -10.12
CA LEU A 30 6.80 0.05 -10.79
C LEU A 30 7.58 -0.26 -12.06
N THR A 31 7.91 0.76 -12.84
CA THR A 31 8.72 0.59 -14.06
C THR A 31 10.12 0.06 -13.71
N LEU A 32 10.72 0.61 -12.67
CA LEU A 32 12.03 0.16 -12.21
C LEU A 32 11.99 -1.29 -11.73
N LEU A 33 11.00 -1.66 -10.94
CA LEU A 33 10.82 -3.03 -10.46
C LEU A 33 10.68 -3.99 -11.63
N HIS A 34 9.94 -3.58 -12.66
CA HIS A 34 9.76 -4.42 -13.84
C HIS A 34 11.07 -4.68 -14.57
N ARG A 35 11.95 -3.68 -14.65
CA ARG A 35 13.28 -3.86 -15.25
C ARG A 35 14.12 -4.84 -14.45
N LEU A 36 14.08 -4.75 -13.12
CA LEU A 36 14.83 -5.68 -12.26
C LEU A 36 14.31 -7.11 -12.41
N VAL A 37 13.01 -7.29 -12.49
CA VAL A 37 12.41 -8.61 -12.70
C VAL A 37 12.78 -9.15 -14.08
N TYR A 38 12.78 -8.31 -15.11
CA TYR A 38 13.18 -8.70 -16.46
C TYR A 38 14.62 -9.22 -16.49
N HIS A 39 15.50 -8.63 -15.69
CA HIS A 39 16.90 -9.06 -15.56
C HIS A 39 17.08 -10.17 -14.51
N GLN A 40 16.01 -10.89 -14.17
CA GLN A 40 16.02 -12.05 -13.30
C GLN A 40 16.42 -11.77 -11.85
N SER A 41 16.22 -10.56 -11.39
CA SER A 41 16.41 -10.22 -9.98
C SER A 41 15.25 -10.71 -9.15
N GLN A 42 15.54 -11.14 -7.92
CA GLN A 42 14.50 -11.47 -6.95
C GLN A 42 14.29 -10.27 -6.03
N LEU A 43 13.03 -9.88 -5.88
CA LEU A 43 12.64 -8.73 -5.06
C LEU A 43 11.73 -9.19 -3.92
N VAL A 44 12.02 -8.74 -2.71
CA VAL A 44 11.13 -8.90 -1.57
C VAL A 44 10.83 -7.51 -1.04
N ILE A 45 9.56 -7.14 -1.02
CA ILE A 45 9.13 -5.78 -0.71
C ILE A 45 8.07 -5.84 0.39
N ALA A 46 8.34 -5.18 1.52
CA ALA A 46 7.34 -4.93 2.54
C ALA A 46 6.72 -3.56 2.26
N THR A 47 5.42 -3.52 1.99
CA THR A 47 4.76 -2.28 1.60
C THR A 47 3.30 -2.25 2.02
N HIS A 48 2.78 -1.04 2.23
CA HIS A 48 1.35 -0.77 2.42
C HIS A 48 0.77 -0.01 1.22
N SER A 49 1.57 0.23 0.18
CA SER A 49 1.12 1.01 -0.97
C SER A 49 0.20 0.20 -1.88
N PRO A 50 -1.05 0.64 -2.10
CA PRO A 50 -1.91 -0.02 -3.08
C PRO A 50 -1.42 0.12 -4.51
N ILE A 51 -0.51 1.06 -4.78
CA ILE A 51 0.12 1.19 -6.09
C ILE A 51 1.18 0.12 -6.29
N LEU A 52 2.11 -0.03 -5.34
CA LEU A 52 3.19 -1.01 -5.46
C LEU A 52 2.67 -2.44 -5.41
N LEU A 53 1.65 -2.71 -4.59
CA LEU A 53 1.03 -4.03 -4.50
C LEU A 53 0.38 -4.47 -5.81
N ALA A 54 0.10 -3.53 -6.71
CA ALA A 54 -0.57 -3.80 -7.99
C ALA A 54 0.34 -4.46 -9.03
N TYR A 55 1.64 -4.61 -8.77
CA TYR A 55 2.56 -5.18 -9.74
C TYR A 55 2.09 -6.57 -10.19
N PRO A 56 1.86 -6.81 -11.51
CA PRO A 56 1.15 -8.00 -11.99
C PRO A 56 1.84 -9.32 -11.70
N LYS A 57 3.16 -9.35 -11.62
CA LYS A 57 3.94 -10.56 -11.39
C LYS A 57 4.24 -10.80 -9.92
N ALA A 58 3.77 -9.93 -9.03
CA ALA A 58 4.02 -10.07 -7.60
C ALA A 58 3.17 -11.18 -7.00
N ARG A 59 3.78 -11.89 -6.07
CA ARG A 59 3.04 -12.73 -5.13
C ARG A 59 2.90 -11.93 -3.85
N ILE A 60 1.66 -11.78 -3.39
CA ILE A 60 1.36 -10.99 -2.21
C ILE A 60 1.09 -11.91 -1.05
N TYR A 61 1.80 -11.71 0.06
CA TYR A 61 1.62 -12.47 1.28
C TYR A 61 1.13 -11.56 2.38
N LEU A 62 0.03 -11.96 3.01
CA LEU A 62 -0.53 -11.27 4.16
C LEU A 62 -0.01 -11.93 5.44
N PHE A 63 0.60 -11.14 6.30
CA PHE A 63 1.06 -11.59 7.61
C PHE A 63 -0.01 -11.22 8.63
N SER A 64 -0.46 -12.19 9.39
CA SER A 64 -1.46 -11.98 10.43
C SER A 64 -1.17 -12.89 11.61
N GLU A 65 -1.97 -12.76 12.68
CA GLU A 65 -1.87 -13.63 13.85
C GLU A 65 -2.07 -15.11 13.49
N ARG A 66 -2.76 -15.38 12.38
CA ARG A 66 -3.01 -16.74 11.90
C ARG A 66 -1.85 -17.29 11.06
N GLY A 67 -0.82 -16.49 10.82
CA GLY A 67 0.33 -16.88 10.02
C GLY A 67 0.44 -16.08 8.72
N ILE A 68 0.97 -16.73 7.69
CA ILE A 68 1.23 -16.13 6.39
C ILE A 68 0.32 -16.79 5.36
N ALA A 69 -0.40 -15.98 4.59
CA ALA A 69 -1.27 -16.48 3.52
C ALA A 69 -1.06 -15.67 2.24
N GLU A 70 -1.06 -16.38 1.11
CA GLU A 70 -1.04 -15.71 -0.19
C GLU A 70 -2.42 -15.12 -0.48
N ILE A 71 -2.45 -13.89 -1.00
CA ILE A 71 -3.69 -13.17 -1.25
C ILE A 71 -3.61 -12.48 -2.62
N LYS A 72 -4.76 -12.36 -3.28
CA LYS A 72 -4.84 -11.62 -4.54
C LYS A 72 -4.86 -10.14 -4.26
N TYR A 73 -4.30 -9.35 -5.18
CA TYR A 73 -4.26 -7.90 -5.06
C TYR A 73 -5.64 -7.30 -4.75
N THR A 74 -6.65 -7.70 -5.51
CA THR A 74 -8.01 -7.18 -5.36
C THR A 74 -8.69 -7.60 -4.07
N ASP A 75 -8.16 -8.60 -3.37
CA ASP A 75 -8.66 -9.05 -2.08
C ASP A 75 -7.94 -8.37 -0.92
N THR A 76 -6.89 -7.59 -1.19
CA THR A 76 -6.19 -6.87 -0.12
C THR A 76 -7.06 -5.77 0.45
N GLU A 77 -6.93 -5.54 1.75
CA GLU A 77 -7.56 -4.43 2.44
C GLU A 77 -7.09 -3.09 1.86
N HIS A 78 -5.81 -3.00 1.53
CA HIS A 78 -5.21 -1.80 0.93
C HIS A 78 -5.93 -1.40 -0.37
N TYR A 79 -6.18 -2.37 -1.24
CA TYR A 79 -6.90 -2.13 -2.48
C TYR A 79 -8.36 -1.77 -2.22
N GLN A 80 -9.06 -2.60 -1.45
CA GLN A 80 -10.50 -2.46 -1.27
C GLN A 80 -10.88 -1.18 -0.55
N ILE A 81 -10.25 -0.89 0.57
CA ILE A 81 -10.58 0.29 1.37
C ILE A 81 -10.16 1.57 0.65
N THR A 82 -8.98 1.60 0.08
CA THR A 82 -8.50 2.80 -0.63
C THR A 82 -9.37 3.10 -1.84
N LYS A 83 -9.69 2.09 -2.63
CA LYS A 83 -10.56 2.25 -3.81
C LYS A 83 -11.93 2.77 -3.40
N ASP A 84 -12.53 2.15 -2.40
CA ASP A 84 -13.86 2.54 -1.93
C ASP A 84 -13.86 3.98 -1.38
N PHE A 85 -12.86 4.31 -0.57
CA PHE A 85 -12.71 5.66 -0.05
C PHE A 85 -12.56 6.70 -1.16
N LEU A 86 -11.65 6.46 -2.10
CA LEU A 86 -11.42 7.42 -3.18
C LEU A 86 -12.66 7.63 -4.06
N ASN A 87 -13.45 6.58 -4.25
CA ASN A 87 -14.66 6.66 -5.06
C ASN A 87 -15.83 7.30 -4.33
N ARG A 88 -15.85 7.26 -3.00
CA ARG A 88 -16.97 7.72 -2.19
C ARG A 88 -16.54 8.54 -0.97
N HIS A 89 -15.45 9.28 -1.10
CA HIS A 89 -14.85 9.96 0.04
C HIS A 89 -15.78 10.96 0.73
N GLU A 90 -16.59 11.69 -0.03
CA GLU A 90 -17.51 12.68 0.54
C GLU A 90 -18.50 12.03 1.49
N ARG A 91 -19.13 10.95 1.05
CA ARG A 91 -20.11 10.23 1.85
C ARG A 91 -19.46 9.55 3.05
N MET A 92 -18.32 8.91 2.84
CA MET A 92 -17.60 8.22 3.93
C MET A 92 -17.14 9.20 4.99
N LEU A 93 -16.63 10.35 4.59
CA LEU A 93 -16.20 11.39 5.52
C LEU A 93 -17.40 11.98 6.27
N ASP A 94 -18.52 12.18 5.61
CA ASP A 94 -19.74 12.68 6.25
C ASP A 94 -20.17 11.76 7.39
N ILE A 95 -20.19 10.46 7.16
CA ILE A 95 -20.56 9.48 8.18
C ILE A 95 -19.56 9.46 9.33
N LEU A 96 -18.27 9.35 9.00
CA LEU A 96 -17.20 9.25 10.00
C LEU A 96 -17.12 10.49 10.89
N LEU A 97 -17.17 11.67 10.26
CA LEU A 97 -16.99 12.92 10.99
C LEU A 97 -18.25 13.32 11.75
N SER A 98 -19.42 12.94 11.28
CA SER A 98 -20.67 13.16 12.03
C SER A 98 -20.70 12.36 13.33
N GLU A 99 -20.22 11.12 13.31
CA GLU A 99 -20.12 10.31 14.51
C GLU A 99 -19.12 10.90 15.49
N GLU A 100 -17.97 11.35 14.98
CA GLU A 100 -16.95 12.00 15.81
C GLU A 100 -17.46 13.29 16.44
N GLU A 101 -18.23 14.11 15.71
CA GLU A 101 -18.82 15.32 16.23
C GLU A 101 -19.79 15.02 17.38
N LYS A 102 -20.57 13.95 17.27
CA LYS A 102 -21.48 13.52 18.35
C LYS A 102 -20.72 13.15 19.60
N ASP A 103 -19.62 12.42 19.46
CA ASP A 103 -18.77 12.02 20.59
C ASP A 103 -18.12 13.24 21.24
N LEU A 104 -17.63 14.18 20.46
CA LEU A 104 -17.02 15.41 20.97
C LEU A 104 -18.03 16.27 21.73
N LYS A 105 -19.26 16.43 21.21
CA LYS A 105 -20.32 17.18 21.86
C LYS A 105 -20.74 16.49 23.17
N SER A 106 -20.80 15.17 23.20
CA SER A 106 -21.12 14.41 24.40
C SER A 106 -20.09 14.65 25.50
N LYS A 107 -18.80 14.65 25.16
CA LYS A 107 -17.72 14.92 26.11
C LYS A 107 -17.75 16.35 26.64
N GLU A 108 -18.13 17.35 25.81
CA GLU A 108 -18.28 18.72 26.25
C GLU A 108 -19.41 18.90 27.26
N ARG A 109 -20.52 18.14 27.10
CA ARG A 109 -21.65 18.18 28.04
C ARG A 109 -21.31 17.61 29.40
N GLU A 110 -20.34 16.70 29.48
CA GLU A 110 -19.91 16.08 30.74
C GLU A 110 -18.98 16.98 31.56
N LYS A 111 -18.49 18.05 30.96
CA LYS A 111 -17.71 19.06 31.66
C LYS A 111 -18.66 20.11 32.26
#